data_f2ea2dda293531b436187c524b0a336c
#
_entry.id   f2ea2dda293531b436187c524b0a336c
#
_cell.length_a   1.000
_cell.length_b   1.000
_cell.length_c   1.000
_cell.angle_alpha   90.00
_cell.angle_beta   90.00
_cell.angle_gamma   90.00
#
_symmetry.space_group_name_H-M   'P 1'
#
loop_
_entity.id
_entity.type
_entity.pdbx_description
1 polymer ?
#
loop_
_entity_poly.entity_id
_entity_poly.type
_entity_poly.pdbx_seq_one_letter_code
_entity_poly.pdbx_strand_id
1 'polypeptide(L)'
;MTVVAGSLTIPAEATPRTSGEEFFRTEGAYPGLDEPIPGGQIARWLLVEGPHIDSGVELFDELCWRLLGDDVPLWRATYHVGVLHPQIRGIGLRWLRDRKVVEDYRILHGSEETDEYRLSPIRATIERGTPFRRRLDRPVPEYPLLDRIRKAGGTDYFALALNRTFRRFPTVTWATDRPDGFSDADIAKLEDINPALAAIAETRAERRIGTSLLDTYLGPQAGRRILAGQILRAQGERMRAVIMMTDMRDFTGLSDRLPGDAVIELLDDYFDAIVSPIQENKGEILKFMGDGVLAIFPTEDDEDFAPSSLRALAAATQGLERLAAFNQARRETERTEVRTGIGLHLGDVIYGNVGSAHRLDFTVIGPAVNLASRIEGLTKRLLRPLLTSAAFAKICPRPLVSLGFHPVRGLFQPEEVFGLPDWPHRTRKGENHAAN
;
A
#
# COMPACT_ATOMS: atom_id res chain seq x y z
N MET A 1 20.38 -12.71 -8.95
CA MET A 1 19.09 -12.98 -8.29
C MET A 1 18.40 -11.62 -8.13
N THR A 2 17.42 -11.36 -8.96
CA THR A 2 16.72 -10.06 -9.02
C THR A 2 15.77 -9.99 -7.84
N VAL A 3 16.09 -9.18 -6.81
CA VAL A 3 15.16 -8.87 -5.74
C VAL A 3 14.15 -7.89 -6.31
N VAL A 4 12.98 -8.39 -6.64
CA VAL A 4 11.81 -7.58 -7.02
C VAL A 4 11.47 -6.68 -5.84
N ALA A 5 11.43 -5.37 -6.08
CA ALA A 5 10.93 -4.39 -5.12
C ALA A 5 9.51 -4.80 -4.70
N GLY A 6 9.38 -5.33 -3.48
CA GLY A 6 8.12 -5.79 -2.94
C GLY A 6 7.11 -4.64 -2.90
N SER A 7 6.00 -4.83 -3.56
CA SER A 7 4.81 -4.02 -3.46
C SER A 7 4.41 -3.93 -1.98
N LEU A 8 4.12 -2.73 -1.50
CA LEU A 8 3.60 -2.45 -0.15
C LEU A 8 2.15 -2.97 -0.03
N THR A 9 1.97 -4.28 -0.01
CA THR A 9 0.68 -4.88 0.32
C THR A 9 0.65 -5.11 1.82
N ILE A 10 -0.09 -4.29 2.55
CA ILE A 10 -0.34 -4.47 3.99
C ILE A 10 -1.59 -5.34 4.11
N PRO A 11 -1.56 -6.49 4.81
CA PRO A 11 -2.77 -7.25 5.12
C PRO A 11 -3.73 -6.43 5.98
N ALA A 12 -5.03 -6.56 5.70
CA ALA A 12 -6.12 -5.77 6.28
C ALA A 12 -6.56 -6.21 7.69
N GLU A 13 -5.63 -6.53 8.60
CA GLU A 13 -6.01 -6.85 9.98
C GLU A 13 -5.12 -6.11 10.98
N ALA A 14 -5.58 -4.95 11.44
CA ALA A 14 -5.14 -4.37 12.71
C ALA A 14 -6.20 -3.43 13.27
N THR A 15 -7.06 -3.94 14.13
CA THR A 15 -7.83 -3.14 15.08
C THR A 15 -6.87 -2.56 16.12
N PRO A 16 -6.95 -1.29 16.51
CA PRO A 16 -5.98 -0.67 17.43
C PRO A 16 -6.14 -1.23 18.85
N ARG A 17 -5.08 -1.79 19.40
CA ARG A 17 -4.92 -2.10 20.83
C ARG A 17 -3.88 -1.17 21.44
N THR A 18 -4.18 -0.65 22.61
CA THR A 18 -3.52 0.46 23.29
C THR A 18 -2.25 0.05 24.06
N SER A 19 -1.10 -0.04 23.37
CA SER A 19 0.24 0.03 23.98
C SER A 19 1.26 0.55 22.96
N GLY A 20 2.30 1.24 23.41
CA GLY A 20 3.26 1.94 22.52
C GLY A 20 4.00 1.05 21.51
N GLU A 21 3.94 -0.27 21.62
CA GLU A 21 4.51 -1.22 20.66
C GLU A 21 3.65 -1.38 19.37
N GLU A 22 2.39 -0.96 19.40
CA GLU A 22 1.44 -1.15 18.29
C GLU A 22 1.64 -0.17 17.12
N PHE A 23 2.36 0.92 17.34
CA PHE A 23 2.62 1.93 16.29
C PHE A 23 3.86 1.61 15.43
N PHE A 24 4.57 0.54 15.74
CA PHE A 24 5.76 0.11 15.01
C PHE A 24 5.58 -1.33 14.54
N ARG A 25 5.43 -1.52 13.24
CA ARG A 25 5.36 -2.84 12.64
C ARG A 25 6.69 -3.19 12.00
N THR A 26 7.37 -4.22 12.53
CA THR A 26 8.55 -4.78 11.91
C THR A 26 8.15 -5.56 10.66
N GLU A 27 8.62 -5.13 9.49
CA GLU A 27 8.36 -5.78 8.20
C GLU A 27 9.38 -6.89 7.91
N GLY A 28 10.57 -6.79 8.51
CA GLY A 28 11.60 -7.82 8.38
C GLY A 28 12.86 -7.50 9.17
N ALA A 29 13.67 -8.54 9.37
CA ALA A 29 15.03 -8.45 9.83
C ALA A 29 15.90 -9.05 8.72
N TYR A 30 16.81 -8.26 8.20
CA TYR A 30 17.67 -8.65 7.09
C TYR A 30 19.07 -8.99 7.62
N PRO A 31 19.69 -10.10 7.17
CA PRO A 31 21.08 -10.37 7.49
C PRO A 31 21.95 -9.19 7.03
N GLY A 32 22.76 -8.66 7.93
CA GLY A 32 23.74 -7.63 7.62
C GLY A 32 25.09 -8.22 7.27
N LEU A 33 26.05 -7.33 6.99
CA LEU A 33 27.45 -7.70 6.84
C LEU A 33 28.02 -8.23 8.16
N ASP A 34 29.06 -9.02 8.08
CA ASP A 34 29.66 -9.71 9.24
C ASP A 34 30.89 -9.00 9.81
N GLU A 35 31.56 -8.18 9.00
CA GLU A 35 32.83 -7.55 9.32
C GLU A 35 32.87 -6.08 8.91
N PRO A 36 33.66 -5.23 9.62
CA PRO A 36 33.87 -3.85 9.22
C PRO A 36 34.48 -3.73 7.82
N ILE A 37 34.00 -2.77 7.06
CA ILE A 37 34.54 -2.40 5.75
C ILE A 37 35.53 -1.26 5.95
N PRO A 38 36.70 -1.22 5.25
CA PRO A 38 37.61 -0.06 5.33
C PRO A 38 36.84 1.24 5.09
N GLY A 39 36.88 2.15 6.09
CA GLY A 39 36.13 3.42 6.11
C GLY A 39 36.58 4.34 4.97
N GLY A 40 37.36 5.26 5.23
CA GLY A 40 37.99 6.22 4.32
C GLY A 40 37.04 6.89 3.32
N GLN A 41 36.89 8.20 3.39
CA GLN A 41 36.05 8.97 2.48
C GLN A 41 34.57 8.52 2.41
N ILE A 42 33.96 8.17 3.57
CA ILE A 42 32.55 7.69 3.66
C ILE A 42 31.59 8.66 2.99
N ALA A 43 31.78 9.98 3.19
CA ALA A 43 30.95 11.01 2.56
C ALA A 43 31.03 10.93 1.03
N ARG A 44 32.22 10.69 0.46
CA ARG A 44 32.39 10.51 -0.98
C ARG A 44 31.73 9.22 -1.48
N TRP A 45 31.91 8.12 -0.75
CA TRP A 45 31.25 6.84 -1.07
C TRP A 45 29.72 7.00 -1.08
N LEU A 46 29.15 7.67 -0.07
CA LEU A 46 27.70 7.97 -0.03
C LEU A 46 27.23 8.70 -1.29
N LEU A 47 28.00 9.67 -1.79
CA LEU A 47 27.59 10.48 -2.94
C LEU A 47 27.85 9.80 -4.30
N VAL A 48 28.87 8.93 -4.41
CA VAL A 48 29.30 8.34 -5.68
C VAL A 48 28.70 6.94 -5.86
N GLU A 49 28.81 6.10 -4.87
CA GLU A 49 28.39 4.68 -4.94
C GLU A 49 27.00 4.46 -4.31
N GLY A 50 26.69 5.20 -3.26
CA GLY A 50 25.39 5.11 -2.58
C GLY A 50 24.18 5.21 -3.49
N PRO A 51 24.14 6.07 -4.55
CA PRO A 51 23.01 6.11 -5.49
C PRO A 51 22.79 4.83 -6.29
N HIS A 52 23.83 4.00 -6.46
CA HIS A 52 23.80 2.74 -7.21
C HIS A 52 23.39 1.53 -6.37
N ILE A 53 23.31 1.66 -5.05
CA ILE A 53 22.80 0.62 -4.16
C ILE A 53 21.27 0.74 -4.16
N ASP A 54 20.56 -0.23 -4.73
CA ASP A 54 19.08 -0.15 -4.85
C ASP A 54 18.37 -0.22 -3.50
N SER A 55 18.84 -1.05 -2.59
CA SER A 55 18.26 -1.26 -1.26
C SER A 55 18.71 -0.18 -0.26
N GLY A 56 17.74 0.49 0.38
CA GLY A 56 18.04 1.39 1.50
C GLY A 56 18.54 0.67 2.74
N VAL A 57 18.16 -0.61 2.90
CA VAL A 57 18.62 -1.48 3.98
C VAL A 57 20.09 -1.80 3.79
N GLU A 58 20.50 -2.22 2.59
CA GLU A 58 21.89 -2.51 2.25
C GLU A 58 22.78 -1.27 2.37
N LEU A 59 22.30 -0.12 1.88
CA LEU A 59 23.03 1.14 2.01
C LEU A 59 23.28 1.50 3.49
N PHE A 60 22.27 1.36 4.34
CA PHE A 60 22.37 1.70 5.75
C PHE A 60 23.26 0.73 6.52
N ASP A 61 23.18 -0.55 6.20
CA ASP A 61 24.07 -1.58 6.75
C ASP A 61 25.53 -1.31 6.39
N GLU A 62 25.82 -1.11 5.10
CA GLU A 62 27.18 -0.82 4.63
C GLU A 62 27.73 0.48 5.23
N LEU A 63 26.90 1.52 5.37
CA LEU A 63 27.30 2.74 6.06
C LEU A 63 27.76 2.48 7.51
N CYS A 64 26.98 1.69 8.25
CA CYS A 64 27.31 1.37 9.64
C CYS A 64 28.61 0.58 9.75
N TRP A 65 28.84 -0.39 8.86
CA TRP A 65 30.07 -1.18 8.83
C TRP A 65 31.29 -0.37 8.39
N ARG A 66 31.11 0.60 7.46
CA ARG A 66 32.19 1.55 7.08
C ARG A 66 32.56 2.49 8.24
N LEU A 67 31.57 2.95 8.99
CA LEU A 67 31.83 3.76 10.19
C LEU A 67 32.61 2.97 11.25
N LEU A 68 32.29 1.70 11.47
CA LEU A 68 33.08 0.81 12.31
C LEU A 68 34.50 0.62 11.78
N GLY A 69 34.67 0.45 10.46
CA GLY A 69 35.98 0.35 9.82
C GLY A 69 36.81 1.63 9.87
N ASP A 70 36.17 2.76 10.15
CA ASP A 70 36.79 4.07 10.40
C ASP A 70 36.90 4.38 11.91
N ASP A 71 36.92 3.35 12.75
CA ASP A 71 37.07 3.40 14.22
C ASP A 71 35.96 4.14 14.98
N VAL A 72 34.81 4.39 14.36
CA VAL A 72 33.63 4.91 15.09
C VAL A 72 32.97 3.74 15.83
N PRO A 73 32.91 3.75 17.17
CA PRO A 73 32.50 2.59 17.96
C PRO A 73 30.96 2.45 17.98
N LEU A 74 30.37 2.17 16.82
CA LEU A 74 28.94 1.97 16.70
C LEU A 74 28.51 0.64 17.32
N TRP A 75 27.42 0.69 18.10
CA TRP A 75 26.74 -0.46 18.65
C TRP A 75 25.32 -0.57 18.07
N ARG A 76 24.64 0.56 17.91
CA ARG A 76 23.29 0.66 17.38
C ARG A 76 23.14 1.94 16.56
N ALA A 77 22.46 1.82 15.43
CA ALA A 77 22.07 2.98 14.62
C ALA A 77 20.59 2.89 14.22
N THR A 78 19.93 4.04 14.05
CA THR A 78 18.59 4.06 13.45
C THR A 78 18.48 5.19 12.44
N TYR A 79 17.72 4.94 11.39
CA TYR A 79 17.34 5.91 10.37
C TYR A 79 15.83 6.00 10.31
N HIS A 80 15.28 7.20 10.27
CA HIS A 80 13.85 7.43 10.15
C HIS A 80 13.58 8.43 9.03
N VAL A 81 12.54 8.16 8.23
CA VAL A 81 12.08 9.05 7.18
C VAL A 81 10.57 9.06 7.11
N GLY A 82 9.98 10.26 7.02
CA GLY A 82 8.56 10.42 6.77
C GLY A 82 8.21 10.10 5.32
N VAL A 83 7.05 9.48 5.11
CA VAL A 83 6.49 9.17 3.77
C VAL A 83 5.12 9.81 3.58
N LEU A 84 4.66 9.88 2.33
CA LEU A 84 3.29 10.23 1.96
C LEU A 84 2.54 8.95 1.60
N HIS A 85 1.91 8.35 2.59
CA HIS A 85 1.16 7.11 2.40
C HIS A 85 -0.07 7.13 3.31
N PRO A 86 -1.27 6.64 2.87
CA PRO A 86 -2.49 6.69 3.66
C PRO A 86 -2.41 5.99 5.02
N GLN A 87 -1.70 4.88 5.11
CA GLN A 87 -1.67 4.03 6.29
C GLN A 87 -0.43 4.21 7.16
N ILE A 88 0.68 4.72 6.60
CA ILE A 88 1.94 4.88 7.34
C ILE A 88 2.45 6.32 7.27
N ARG A 89 2.94 6.80 8.40
CA ARG A 89 3.56 8.11 8.54
C ARG A 89 5.02 8.12 8.13
N GLY A 90 5.71 7.00 8.33
CA GLY A 90 7.15 6.91 8.09
C GLY A 90 7.68 5.49 8.03
N ILE A 91 8.95 5.42 7.75
CA ILE A 91 9.74 4.19 7.71
C ILE A 91 10.94 4.36 8.61
N GLY A 92 11.31 3.32 9.32
CA GLY A 92 12.51 3.27 10.13
C GLY A 92 13.38 2.08 9.80
N LEU A 93 14.69 2.27 9.84
CA LEU A 93 15.69 1.20 9.83
C LEU A 93 16.38 1.17 11.18
N ARG A 94 16.68 -0.01 11.69
CA ARG A 94 17.45 -0.19 12.92
C ARG A 94 18.54 -1.21 12.69
N TRP A 95 19.77 -0.75 12.74
CA TRP A 95 20.97 -1.57 12.67
C TRP A 95 21.46 -1.91 14.07
N LEU A 96 21.85 -3.18 14.27
CA LEU A 96 22.31 -3.72 15.55
C LEU A 96 23.59 -4.54 15.31
N ARG A 97 24.75 -4.03 15.74
CA ARG A 97 26.04 -4.68 15.55
C ARG A 97 26.06 -6.13 16.04
N ASP A 98 25.61 -6.34 17.27
CA ASP A 98 25.72 -7.65 17.94
C ASP A 98 24.79 -8.70 17.34
N ARG A 99 23.73 -8.28 16.68
CA ARG A 99 22.79 -9.17 16.00
C ARG A 99 23.09 -9.35 14.52
N LYS A 100 23.96 -8.52 13.94
CA LYS A 100 24.28 -8.50 12.51
C LYS A 100 23.01 -8.46 11.64
N VAL A 101 22.05 -7.62 12.01
CA VAL A 101 20.78 -7.46 11.31
C VAL A 101 20.43 -5.97 11.17
N VAL A 102 19.71 -5.68 10.10
CA VAL A 102 18.96 -4.44 9.93
C VAL A 102 17.48 -4.76 9.98
N GLU A 103 16.78 -4.18 10.92
CA GLU A 103 15.32 -4.28 11.02
C GLU A 103 14.68 -3.12 10.23
N ASP A 104 13.76 -3.46 9.32
CA ASP A 104 12.91 -2.48 8.61
C ASP A 104 11.53 -2.47 9.27
N TYR A 105 11.05 -1.30 9.68
CA TYR A 105 9.76 -1.15 10.34
C TYR A 105 8.96 0.06 9.84
N ARG A 106 7.65 -0.03 9.96
CA ARG A 106 6.69 1.01 9.58
C ARG A 106 6.24 1.78 10.80
N ILE A 107 6.14 3.10 10.64
CA ILE A 107 5.63 4.02 11.64
C ILE A 107 4.21 4.39 11.21
N LEU A 108 3.21 4.02 11.99
CA LEU A 108 1.81 4.26 11.67
C LEU A 108 1.40 5.70 11.99
N HIS A 109 0.33 6.18 11.34
CA HIS A 109 -0.31 7.42 11.73
C HIS A 109 -0.85 7.33 13.17
N GLY A 110 -0.84 8.45 13.90
CA GLY A 110 -1.19 8.49 15.33
C GLY A 110 -0.01 8.22 16.28
N SER A 111 1.12 7.69 15.78
CA SER A 111 2.33 7.48 16.60
C SER A 111 2.86 8.78 17.22
N GLU A 112 2.61 9.94 16.60
CA GLU A 112 2.98 11.26 17.09
C GLU A 112 2.26 11.69 18.36
N GLU A 113 1.12 11.08 18.64
CA GLU A 113 0.30 11.37 19.82
C GLU A 113 0.73 10.56 21.04
N THR A 114 1.57 9.54 20.83
CA THR A 114 2.05 8.68 21.90
C THR A 114 3.08 9.40 22.78
N ASP A 115 3.12 9.04 24.06
CA ASP A 115 4.15 9.54 24.98
C ASP A 115 5.54 9.07 24.55
N GLU A 116 5.66 7.92 23.90
CA GLU A 116 6.93 7.41 23.36
C GLU A 116 7.53 8.37 22.33
N TYR A 117 6.71 8.92 21.42
CA TYR A 117 7.16 9.93 20.49
C TYR A 117 7.33 11.30 21.14
N ARG A 118 6.37 11.73 21.97
CA ARG A 118 6.41 13.04 22.66
C ARG A 118 7.62 13.21 23.54
N LEU A 119 8.04 12.13 24.21
CA LEU A 119 9.22 12.05 25.06
C LEU A 119 10.41 11.42 24.33
N SER A 120 10.52 11.55 23.00
CA SER A 120 11.62 10.98 22.24
C SER A 120 12.73 12.03 21.98
N PRO A 121 14.01 11.60 21.99
CA PRO A 121 15.11 12.47 21.58
C PRO A 121 15.02 12.81 20.09
N ILE A 122 14.38 11.99 19.27
CA ILE A 122 14.15 12.24 17.84
C ILE A 122 13.25 13.46 17.65
N ARG A 123 12.14 13.56 18.38
CA ARG A 123 11.29 14.75 18.38
C ARG A 123 12.08 15.99 18.80
N ALA A 124 12.85 15.87 19.88
CA ALA A 124 13.67 17.00 20.38
C ALA A 124 14.70 17.47 19.33
N THR A 125 15.31 16.54 18.58
CA THR A 125 16.24 16.85 17.48
C THR A 125 15.52 17.57 16.33
N ILE A 126 14.34 17.09 15.93
CA ILE A 126 13.56 17.66 14.84
C ILE A 126 13.08 19.08 15.19
N GLU A 127 12.49 19.28 16.38
CA GLU A 127 11.93 20.56 16.81
C GLU A 127 13.01 21.64 17.02
N ARG A 128 14.16 21.27 17.54
CA ARG A 128 15.26 22.20 17.78
C ARG A 128 16.11 22.47 16.53
N GLY A 129 16.10 21.55 15.56
CA GLY A 129 16.95 21.62 14.37
C GLY A 129 18.45 21.57 14.68
N THR A 130 18.82 21.09 15.85
CA THR A 130 20.22 20.98 16.32
C THR A 130 20.53 19.55 16.73
N PRO A 131 21.81 19.13 16.66
CA PRO A 131 22.22 17.82 17.14
C PRO A 131 21.79 17.59 18.59
N PHE A 132 21.40 16.38 18.91
CA PHE A 132 21.08 15.96 20.26
C PHE A 132 22.08 14.89 20.70
N ARG A 133 22.78 15.13 21.78
CA ARG A 133 23.69 14.16 22.39
C ARG A 133 23.37 13.95 23.87
N ARG A 134 23.42 12.69 24.33
CA ARG A 134 23.20 12.35 25.73
C ARG A 134 24.07 11.16 26.13
N ARG A 135 24.94 11.40 27.14
CA ARG A 135 25.63 10.35 27.88
C ARG A 135 24.63 9.55 28.70
N LEU A 136 24.77 8.21 28.67
CA LEU A 136 23.86 7.29 29.34
C LEU A 136 24.50 6.65 30.59
N ASP A 137 25.39 7.37 31.24
CA ASP A 137 26.08 7.00 32.49
C ASP A 137 25.16 6.95 33.72
N ARG A 138 23.99 7.55 33.64
CA ARG A 138 22.95 7.62 34.64
C ARG A 138 21.56 7.48 34.07
N PRO A 139 20.53 7.16 34.90
CA PRO A 139 19.14 7.08 34.42
C PRO A 139 18.69 8.37 33.71
N VAL A 140 17.91 8.21 32.64
CA VAL A 140 17.39 9.30 31.79
C VAL A 140 15.87 9.20 31.72
N PRO A 141 15.16 9.43 32.83
CA PRO A 141 13.71 9.19 32.93
C PRO A 141 12.90 10.10 31.99
N GLU A 142 13.42 11.27 31.64
CA GLU A 142 12.80 12.20 30.70
C GLU A 142 12.74 11.69 29.26
N TYR A 143 13.53 10.66 28.93
CA TYR A 143 13.57 10.00 27.63
C TYR A 143 13.50 8.48 27.79
N PRO A 144 12.32 7.86 27.84
CA PRO A 144 12.16 6.41 28.07
C PRO A 144 12.96 5.54 27.09
N LEU A 145 13.10 5.99 25.82
CA LEU A 145 13.92 5.31 24.83
C LEU A 145 15.38 5.23 25.26
N LEU A 146 15.94 6.34 25.77
CA LEU A 146 17.33 6.37 26.18
C LEU A 146 17.60 5.52 27.42
N ASP A 147 16.65 5.44 28.34
CA ASP A 147 16.76 4.55 29.50
C ASP A 147 16.73 3.08 29.10
N ARG A 148 15.92 2.72 28.08
CA ARG A 148 15.95 1.37 27.48
C ARG A 148 17.30 1.06 26.81
N ILE A 149 17.86 2.01 26.04
CA ILE A 149 19.16 1.87 25.40
C ILE A 149 20.26 1.68 26.46
N ARG A 150 20.23 2.47 27.54
CA ARG A 150 21.16 2.36 28.69
C ARG A 150 21.07 0.96 29.35
N LYS A 151 19.86 0.50 29.64
CA LYS A 151 19.63 -0.83 30.24
C LYS A 151 20.10 -1.97 29.34
N ALA A 152 20.12 -1.76 28.04
CA ALA A 152 20.63 -2.72 27.06
C ALA A 152 22.15 -2.65 26.86
N GLY A 153 22.87 -1.74 27.55
CA GLY A 153 24.33 -1.63 27.50
C GLY A 153 24.87 -0.38 26.78
N GLY A 154 23.98 0.44 26.19
CA GLY A 154 24.42 1.68 25.55
C GLY A 154 24.94 2.72 26.55
N THR A 155 26.01 3.42 26.20
CA THR A 155 26.72 4.37 27.06
C THR A 155 26.63 5.82 26.58
N ASP A 156 26.39 6.03 25.28
CA ASP A 156 26.21 7.34 24.68
C ASP A 156 25.24 7.27 23.49
N TYR A 157 24.51 8.36 23.27
CA TYR A 157 23.52 8.49 22.21
C TYR A 157 23.68 9.84 21.52
N PHE A 158 23.67 9.80 20.19
CA PHE A 158 23.78 10.98 19.35
C PHE A 158 22.73 10.93 18.23
N ALA A 159 22.03 12.04 17.98
CA ALA A 159 20.99 12.13 16.95
C ALA A 159 21.17 13.41 16.12
N LEU A 160 20.97 13.25 14.81
CA LEU A 160 21.06 14.30 13.81
C LEU A 160 19.80 14.34 12.95
N ALA A 161 19.30 15.55 12.69
CA ALA A 161 18.34 15.77 11.60
C ALA A 161 19.13 15.87 10.29
N LEU A 162 18.74 15.08 9.29
CA LEU A 162 19.46 14.97 8.02
C LEU A 162 19.07 16.05 7.01
N ASN A 163 17.95 16.74 7.20
CA ASN A 163 17.51 17.73 6.22
C ASN A 163 16.74 18.89 6.84
N ARG A 164 16.89 20.08 6.24
CA ARG A 164 16.18 21.31 6.63
C ARG A 164 15.14 21.76 5.59
N THR A 165 15.14 21.20 4.38
CA THR A 165 14.30 21.64 3.25
C THR A 165 12.93 20.97 3.23
N PHE A 166 12.84 19.72 3.65
CA PHE A 166 11.59 18.96 3.69
C PHE A 166 10.94 18.97 5.09
N ARG A 167 9.66 19.30 5.17
CA ARG A 167 8.85 19.25 6.43
C ARG A 167 8.75 17.84 7.05
N ARG A 168 9.50 16.83 6.57
CA ARG A 168 9.44 15.43 6.98
C ARG A 168 10.79 14.90 7.43
N PHE A 169 11.53 15.70 8.10
CA PHE A 169 12.87 15.57 8.66
C PHE A 169 13.37 14.11 8.78
N PRO A 170 14.11 13.58 7.78
CA PRO A 170 14.82 12.35 8.00
C PRO A 170 15.79 12.56 9.17
N THR A 171 15.86 11.55 10.04
CA THR A 171 16.66 11.62 11.26
C THR A 171 17.50 10.36 11.36
N VAL A 172 18.76 10.52 11.71
CA VAL A 172 19.65 9.41 12.03
C VAL A 172 20.05 9.48 13.49
N THR A 173 20.18 8.32 14.12
CA THR A 173 20.65 8.23 15.50
C THR A 173 21.73 7.18 15.61
N TRP A 174 22.70 7.45 16.46
CA TRP A 174 23.88 6.64 16.71
C TRP A 174 23.98 6.34 18.20
N ALA A 175 24.30 5.14 18.59
CA ALA A 175 24.60 4.78 19.96
C ALA A 175 25.84 3.86 20.02
N THR A 176 26.59 3.99 21.10
CA THR A 176 27.78 3.16 21.39
C THR A 176 27.62 2.48 22.75
N ASP A 177 28.30 1.37 22.91
CA ASP A 177 28.49 0.63 24.16
C ASP A 177 29.89 0.83 24.77
N ARG A 178 30.76 1.61 24.10
CA ARG A 178 32.09 1.94 24.63
C ARG A 178 31.97 2.67 25.96
N PRO A 179 32.68 2.27 27.05
CA PRO A 179 32.50 2.84 28.40
C PRO A 179 32.58 4.37 28.42
N ASP A 180 33.54 4.96 27.67
CA ASP A 180 33.73 6.42 27.59
C ASP A 180 32.80 7.12 26.59
N GLY A 181 31.90 6.36 25.92
CA GLY A 181 31.01 6.88 24.89
C GLY A 181 31.72 7.27 23.59
N PHE A 182 31.12 8.15 22.82
CA PHE A 182 31.75 8.76 21.65
C PHE A 182 32.79 9.81 22.08
N SER A 183 33.95 9.81 21.47
CA SER A 183 34.92 10.91 21.57
C SER A 183 34.45 12.08 20.68
N ASP A 184 35.08 13.24 20.86
CA ASP A 184 34.80 14.41 20.01
C ASP A 184 35.21 14.13 18.55
N ALA A 185 36.23 13.31 18.34
CA ALA A 185 36.62 12.85 16.99
C ALA A 185 35.57 11.95 16.35
N ASP A 186 34.93 11.04 17.12
CA ASP A 186 33.85 10.21 16.62
C ASP A 186 32.64 11.08 16.24
N ILE A 187 32.28 12.04 17.07
CA ILE A 187 31.18 12.99 16.78
C ILE A 187 31.51 13.81 15.54
N ALA A 188 32.72 14.33 15.39
CA ALA A 188 33.13 15.06 14.20
C ALA A 188 33.00 14.22 12.91
N LYS A 189 33.36 12.94 12.95
CA LYS A 189 33.17 12.01 11.81
C LYS A 189 31.67 11.81 11.47
N LEU A 190 30.81 11.64 12.49
CA LEU A 190 29.38 11.51 12.31
C LEU A 190 28.73 12.79 11.77
N GLU A 191 29.22 13.96 12.15
CA GLU A 191 28.78 15.25 11.62
C GLU A 191 29.29 15.49 10.19
N ASP A 192 30.53 15.08 9.87
CA ASP A 192 31.13 15.24 8.54
C ASP A 192 30.38 14.45 7.45
N ILE A 193 29.87 13.26 7.75
CA ILE A 193 29.06 12.48 6.80
C ILE A 193 27.63 13.00 6.65
N ASN A 194 27.14 13.83 7.59
CA ASN A 194 25.75 14.25 7.64
C ASN A 194 25.26 14.94 6.35
N PRO A 195 25.99 15.86 5.70
CA PRO A 195 25.55 16.48 4.45
C PRO A 195 25.37 15.48 3.30
N ALA A 196 26.30 14.51 3.18
CA ALA A 196 26.23 13.48 2.15
C ALA A 196 25.07 12.50 2.42
N LEU A 197 24.91 12.07 3.68
CA LEU A 197 23.82 11.22 4.10
C LEU A 197 22.47 11.94 3.91
N ALA A 198 22.38 13.21 4.22
CA ALA A 198 21.19 14.03 4.00
C ALA A 198 20.80 14.08 2.51
N ALA A 199 21.77 14.34 1.63
CA ALA A 199 21.53 14.44 0.19
C ALA A 199 20.97 13.11 -0.40
N ILE A 200 21.58 11.97 -0.03
CA ILE A 200 21.11 10.67 -0.52
C ILE A 200 19.78 10.26 0.10
N ALA A 201 19.58 10.58 1.39
CA ALA A 201 18.32 10.35 2.09
C ALA A 201 17.17 11.13 1.44
N GLU A 202 17.38 12.39 1.10
CA GLU A 202 16.41 13.26 0.42
C GLU A 202 16.05 12.70 -0.95
N THR A 203 17.04 12.41 -1.80
CA THR A 203 16.82 11.85 -3.14
C THR A 203 16.03 10.55 -3.09
N ARG A 204 16.34 9.66 -2.14
CA ARG A 204 15.61 8.40 -1.97
C ARG A 204 14.19 8.60 -1.44
N ALA A 205 14.01 9.54 -0.50
CA ALA A 205 12.70 9.88 0.04
C ALA A 205 11.79 10.45 -1.04
N GLU A 206 12.28 11.36 -1.88
CA GLU A 206 11.52 11.93 -3.01
C GLU A 206 11.11 10.86 -4.02
N ARG A 207 12.06 10.00 -4.44
CA ARG A 207 11.75 8.88 -5.33
C ARG A 207 10.70 7.95 -4.73
N ARG A 208 10.81 7.64 -3.44
CA ARG A 208 9.86 6.76 -2.75
C ARG A 208 8.48 7.41 -2.60
N ILE A 209 8.44 8.71 -2.28
CA ILE A 209 7.20 9.48 -2.23
C ILE A 209 6.52 9.48 -3.61
N GLY A 210 7.26 9.77 -4.67
CA GLY A 210 6.72 9.75 -6.04
C GLY A 210 6.14 8.38 -6.41
N THR A 211 6.87 7.30 -6.14
CA THR A 211 6.39 5.93 -6.37
C THR A 211 5.15 5.63 -5.52
N SER A 212 5.19 5.93 -4.22
CA SER A 212 4.06 5.68 -3.31
C SER A 212 2.80 6.45 -3.72
N LEU A 213 2.93 7.69 -4.16
CA LEU A 213 1.79 8.46 -4.66
C LEU A 213 1.21 7.85 -5.94
N LEU A 214 2.05 7.47 -6.89
CA LEU A 214 1.59 6.81 -8.11
C LEU A 214 0.91 5.48 -7.79
N ASP A 215 1.48 4.66 -6.93
CA ASP A 215 0.90 3.37 -6.54
C ASP A 215 -0.44 3.54 -5.81
N THR A 216 -0.54 4.54 -4.92
CA THR A 216 -1.76 4.81 -4.14
C THR A 216 -2.89 5.36 -5.02
N TYR A 217 -2.59 6.30 -5.92
CA TYR A 217 -3.63 7.01 -6.67
C TYR A 217 -3.93 6.40 -8.05
N LEU A 218 -2.98 5.68 -8.64
CA LEU A 218 -3.12 5.11 -9.98
C LEU A 218 -3.01 3.57 -9.99
N GLY A 219 -2.58 2.99 -8.89
CA GLY A 219 -2.27 1.56 -8.79
C GLY A 219 -0.83 1.23 -9.21
N PRO A 220 -0.26 0.12 -8.69
CA PRO A 220 1.16 -0.20 -8.86
C PRO A 220 1.55 -0.56 -10.31
N GLN A 221 0.63 -1.04 -11.14
CA GLN A 221 0.89 -1.35 -12.56
C GLN A 221 1.02 -0.07 -13.37
N ALA A 222 0.00 0.81 -13.27
CA ALA A 222 0.01 2.11 -13.93
C ALA A 222 1.19 2.97 -13.46
N GLY A 223 1.46 3.00 -12.14
CA GLY A 223 2.58 3.73 -11.55
C GLY A 223 3.93 3.30 -12.14
N ARG A 224 4.19 1.98 -12.24
CA ARG A 224 5.43 1.47 -12.86
C ARG A 224 5.57 1.86 -14.33
N ARG A 225 4.49 1.78 -15.12
CA ARG A 225 4.50 2.14 -16.55
C ARG A 225 4.79 3.63 -16.74
N ILE A 226 4.20 4.49 -15.92
CA ILE A 226 4.45 5.94 -15.92
C ILE A 226 5.91 6.24 -15.57
N LEU A 227 6.45 5.63 -14.52
CA LEU A 227 7.85 5.78 -14.13
C LEU A 227 8.82 5.22 -15.18
N ALA A 228 8.40 4.23 -15.98
CA ALA A 228 9.14 3.72 -17.12
C ALA A 228 9.04 4.61 -18.38
N GLY A 229 8.36 5.77 -18.29
CA GLY A 229 8.27 6.73 -19.38
C GLY A 229 7.05 6.57 -20.30
N GLN A 230 6.08 5.72 -19.98
CA GLN A 230 4.83 5.61 -20.74
C GLN A 230 3.86 6.75 -20.35
N ILE A 231 4.21 7.97 -20.72
CA ILE A 231 3.51 9.20 -20.33
C ILE A 231 2.80 9.90 -21.50
N LEU A 232 3.00 9.42 -22.73
CA LEU A 232 2.45 10.11 -23.89
C LEU A 232 0.95 9.86 -24.02
N ARG A 233 0.24 10.92 -24.36
CA ARG A 233 -1.18 10.89 -24.68
C ARG A 233 -1.45 10.05 -25.92
N ALA A 234 -2.59 9.35 -25.96
CA ALA A 234 -3.02 8.49 -27.06
C ALA A 234 -2.10 7.29 -27.34
N GLN A 235 -1.16 7.00 -26.47
CA GLN A 235 -0.45 5.73 -26.47
C GLN A 235 -1.25 4.72 -25.64
N GLY A 236 -1.71 3.65 -26.29
CA GLY A 236 -2.42 2.55 -25.67
C GLY A 236 -2.01 1.24 -26.31
N GLU A 237 -1.90 0.24 -25.49
CA GLU A 237 -1.65 -1.14 -25.89
C GLU A 237 -2.99 -1.87 -26.05
N ARG A 238 -3.14 -2.61 -27.16
CA ARG A 238 -4.29 -3.51 -27.32
C ARG A 238 -4.02 -4.78 -26.56
N MET A 239 -4.93 -5.10 -25.67
CA MET A 239 -4.85 -6.33 -24.90
C MET A 239 -6.24 -6.95 -24.75
N ARG A 240 -6.29 -8.23 -24.47
CA ARG A 240 -7.49 -8.91 -24.08
C ARG A 240 -7.44 -9.21 -22.59
N ALA A 241 -8.51 -8.89 -21.87
CA ALA A 241 -8.54 -9.06 -20.43
C ALA A 241 -9.93 -9.44 -19.94
N VAL A 242 -9.99 -10.03 -18.75
CA VAL A 242 -11.23 -10.12 -18.00
C VAL A 242 -11.45 -8.77 -17.30
N ILE A 243 -12.60 -8.17 -17.56
CA ILE A 243 -13.04 -6.89 -17.01
C ILE A 243 -14.02 -7.19 -15.89
N MET A 244 -13.80 -6.58 -14.73
CA MET A 244 -14.71 -6.56 -13.60
C MET A 244 -15.26 -5.16 -13.43
N MET A 245 -16.56 -5.04 -13.37
CA MET A 245 -17.29 -3.82 -13.03
C MET A 245 -18.12 -4.08 -11.79
N THR A 246 -18.03 -3.22 -10.80
CA THR A 246 -18.85 -3.29 -9.59
C THR A 246 -19.57 -1.98 -9.35
N ASP A 247 -20.71 -2.03 -8.67
CA ASP A 247 -21.47 -0.83 -8.28
C ASP A 247 -22.29 -1.12 -7.02
N MET A 248 -22.28 -0.16 -6.06
CA MET A 248 -23.07 -0.31 -4.84
C MET A 248 -24.56 -0.09 -5.13
N ARG A 249 -25.41 -0.87 -4.52
CA ARG A 249 -26.86 -0.72 -4.70
C ARG A 249 -27.45 0.35 -3.80
N ASP A 250 -28.26 1.21 -4.42
CA ASP A 250 -28.98 2.28 -3.73
C ASP A 250 -28.09 3.30 -3.00
N PHE A 251 -26.85 3.50 -3.49
CA PHE A 251 -25.88 4.42 -2.90
C PHE A 251 -26.42 5.86 -2.81
N THR A 252 -27.07 6.36 -3.86
CA THR A 252 -27.69 7.69 -3.86
C THR A 252 -28.68 7.84 -2.69
N GLY A 253 -29.54 6.86 -2.49
CA GLY A 253 -30.49 6.90 -1.36
C GLY A 253 -29.84 6.69 0.01
N LEU A 254 -28.67 6.09 0.09
CA LEU A 254 -27.87 5.98 1.32
C LEU A 254 -27.15 7.31 1.61
N SER A 255 -26.50 7.89 0.62
CA SER A 255 -25.77 9.17 0.75
C SER A 255 -26.66 10.33 1.10
N ASP A 256 -27.94 10.33 0.67
CA ASP A 256 -28.91 11.36 1.02
C ASP A 256 -29.36 11.29 2.50
N ARG A 257 -29.19 10.15 3.15
CA ARG A 257 -29.65 9.89 4.53
C ARG A 257 -28.55 9.92 5.58
N LEU A 258 -27.29 9.75 5.17
CA LEU A 258 -26.16 9.68 6.08
C LEU A 258 -25.42 11.02 6.15
N PRO A 259 -24.83 11.40 7.30
CA PRO A 259 -23.86 12.48 7.38
C PRO A 259 -22.66 12.23 6.46
N GLY A 260 -22.02 13.29 5.95
CA GLY A 260 -20.93 13.16 4.98
C GLY A 260 -19.79 12.27 5.43
N ASP A 261 -19.35 12.39 6.69
CA ASP A 261 -18.28 11.57 7.25
C ASP A 261 -18.68 10.07 7.28
N ALA A 262 -19.93 9.77 7.63
CA ALA A 262 -20.44 8.40 7.64
C ALA A 262 -20.59 7.80 6.22
N VAL A 263 -20.77 8.63 5.20
CA VAL A 263 -20.74 8.20 3.79
C VAL A 263 -19.33 7.79 3.38
N ILE A 264 -18.32 8.55 3.79
CA ILE A 264 -16.90 8.24 3.50
C ILE A 264 -16.51 6.94 4.20
N GLU A 265 -16.79 6.79 5.50
CA GLU A 265 -16.54 5.54 6.23
C GLU A 265 -17.22 4.33 5.59
N LEU A 266 -18.47 4.50 5.14
CA LEU A 266 -19.21 3.45 4.46
C LEU A 266 -18.56 3.04 3.13
N LEU A 267 -18.08 4.02 2.35
CA LEU A 267 -17.39 3.77 1.10
C LEU A 267 -16.03 3.09 1.34
N ASP A 268 -15.27 3.53 2.33
CA ASP A 268 -13.99 2.94 2.69
C ASP A 268 -14.16 1.46 3.08
N ASP A 269 -15.09 1.15 3.99
CA ASP A 269 -15.42 -0.22 4.40
C ASP A 269 -15.89 -1.09 3.20
N TYR A 270 -16.72 -0.51 2.32
CA TYR A 270 -17.20 -1.20 1.12
C TYR A 270 -16.06 -1.49 0.15
N PHE A 271 -15.21 -0.48 -0.11
CA PHE A 271 -14.08 -0.66 -1.00
C PHE A 271 -13.07 -1.66 -0.43
N ASP A 272 -12.81 -1.66 0.87
CA ASP A 272 -11.95 -2.66 1.50
C ASP A 272 -12.47 -4.08 1.28
N ALA A 273 -13.79 -4.29 1.37
CA ALA A 273 -14.42 -5.58 1.13
C ALA A 273 -14.31 -6.04 -0.34
N ILE A 274 -14.33 -5.11 -1.31
CA ILE A 274 -14.33 -5.43 -2.75
C ILE A 274 -12.92 -5.39 -3.35
N VAL A 275 -12.12 -4.39 -3.00
CA VAL A 275 -10.80 -4.11 -3.61
C VAL A 275 -9.73 -5.10 -3.15
N SER A 276 -9.71 -5.43 -1.85
CA SER A 276 -8.71 -6.36 -1.32
C SER A 276 -8.75 -7.72 -2.03
N PRO A 277 -9.92 -8.39 -2.24
CA PRO A 277 -10.00 -9.61 -3.02
C PRO A 277 -9.54 -9.47 -4.48
N ILE A 278 -9.77 -8.31 -5.11
CA ILE A 278 -9.29 -8.06 -6.48
C ILE A 278 -7.75 -8.08 -6.48
N GLN A 279 -7.11 -7.39 -5.56
CA GLN A 279 -5.65 -7.33 -5.45
C GLN A 279 -5.03 -8.68 -5.05
N GLU A 280 -5.61 -9.38 -4.07
CA GLU A 280 -5.18 -10.72 -3.64
C GLU A 280 -5.22 -11.74 -4.78
N ASN A 281 -6.18 -11.60 -5.71
CA ASN A 281 -6.29 -12.41 -6.90
C ASN A 281 -5.56 -11.81 -8.13
N LYS A 282 -4.58 -10.91 -7.91
CA LYS A 282 -3.76 -10.29 -8.96
C LYS A 282 -4.57 -9.49 -10.00
N GLY A 283 -5.73 -8.97 -9.62
CA GLY A 283 -6.48 -8.00 -10.41
C GLY A 283 -5.89 -6.60 -10.24
N GLU A 284 -6.05 -5.78 -11.25
CA GLU A 284 -5.64 -4.38 -11.26
C GLU A 284 -6.86 -3.47 -11.19
N ILE A 285 -6.90 -2.61 -10.16
CA ILE A 285 -7.92 -1.57 -10.04
C ILE A 285 -7.49 -0.40 -10.90
N LEU A 286 -8.33 -0.01 -11.85
CA LEU A 286 -8.06 1.07 -12.79
C LEU A 286 -8.72 2.37 -12.35
N LYS A 287 -9.90 2.28 -11.76
CA LYS A 287 -10.67 3.48 -11.40
C LYS A 287 -11.76 3.20 -10.39
N PHE A 288 -11.91 4.12 -9.46
CA PHE A 288 -13.12 4.29 -8.67
C PHE A 288 -14.07 5.24 -9.42
N MET A 289 -15.34 4.86 -9.54
CA MET A 289 -16.37 5.62 -10.26
C MET A 289 -17.56 5.88 -9.34
N GLY A 290 -17.40 6.88 -8.44
CA GLY A 290 -18.34 7.08 -7.34
C GLY A 290 -18.28 5.90 -6.37
N ASP A 291 -19.32 5.11 -6.33
CA ASP A 291 -19.48 3.88 -5.54
C ASP A 291 -19.14 2.60 -6.30
N GLY A 292 -18.65 2.73 -7.53
CA GLY A 292 -18.27 1.61 -8.39
C GLY A 292 -16.76 1.45 -8.55
N VAL A 293 -16.34 0.24 -8.96
CA VAL A 293 -14.93 -0.10 -9.26
C VAL A 293 -14.84 -0.70 -10.66
N LEU A 294 -13.89 -0.18 -11.44
CA LEU A 294 -13.43 -0.80 -12.67
C LEU A 294 -12.08 -1.49 -12.40
N ALA A 295 -12.04 -2.79 -12.62
CA ALA A 295 -10.81 -3.57 -12.51
C ALA A 295 -10.64 -4.50 -13.71
N ILE A 296 -9.39 -4.91 -13.96
CA ILE A 296 -9.05 -5.91 -14.97
C ILE A 296 -8.22 -7.04 -14.35
N PHE A 297 -8.31 -8.21 -14.96
CA PHE A 297 -7.44 -9.34 -14.68
C PHE A 297 -6.70 -9.67 -15.98
N PRO A 298 -5.47 -9.16 -16.13
CA PRO A 298 -4.66 -9.44 -17.30
C PRO A 298 -4.26 -10.91 -17.33
N THR A 299 -4.06 -11.45 -18.53
CA THR A 299 -3.45 -12.76 -18.69
C THR A 299 -1.93 -12.65 -18.83
N GLU A 300 -1.24 -13.72 -18.46
CA GLU A 300 0.20 -13.87 -18.70
C GLU A 300 0.45 -14.55 -20.06
N ASP A 301 -0.59 -15.22 -20.60
CA ASP A 301 -0.59 -15.89 -21.90
C ASP A 301 -1.81 -15.39 -22.71
N ASP A 302 -1.55 -14.83 -23.89
CA ASP A 302 -2.59 -14.28 -24.76
C ASP A 302 -3.51 -15.36 -25.37
N GLU A 303 -3.18 -16.63 -25.21
CA GLU A 303 -3.97 -17.76 -25.71
C GLU A 303 -4.81 -18.44 -24.63
N ASP A 304 -4.40 -18.36 -23.33
CA ASP A 304 -5.11 -18.97 -22.21
C ASP A 304 -5.68 -17.96 -21.20
N PHE A 305 -6.98 -17.74 -21.27
CA PHE A 305 -7.72 -16.85 -20.36
C PHE A 305 -8.37 -17.58 -19.18
N ALA A 306 -8.25 -18.90 -19.08
CA ALA A 306 -8.84 -19.67 -17.99
C ALA A 306 -8.30 -19.26 -16.62
N PRO A 307 -6.98 -19.08 -16.41
CA PRO A 307 -6.44 -18.62 -15.12
C PRO A 307 -6.95 -17.22 -14.71
N SER A 308 -7.00 -16.26 -15.64
CA SER A 308 -7.50 -14.92 -15.36
C SER A 308 -8.99 -14.91 -15.04
N SER A 309 -9.78 -15.76 -15.71
CA SER A 309 -11.21 -15.92 -15.40
C SER A 309 -11.44 -16.51 -14.01
N LEU A 310 -10.63 -17.50 -13.60
CA LEU A 310 -10.69 -18.08 -12.25
C LEU A 310 -10.33 -17.05 -11.18
N ARG A 311 -9.28 -16.25 -11.40
CA ARG A 311 -8.89 -15.18 -10.49
C ARG A 311 -10.00 -14.12 -10.34
N ALA A 312 -10.59 -13.70 -11.46
CA ALA A 312 -11.69 -12.73 -11.45
C ALA A 312 -12.93 -13.27 -10.73
N LEU A 313 -13.27 -14.53 -10.97
CA LEU A 313 -14.42 -15.17 -10.31
C LEU A 313 -14.16 -15.36 -8.80
N ALA A 314 -12.93 -15.74 -8.41
CA ALA A 314 -12.52 -15.86 -7.02
C ALA A 314 -12.58 -14.49 -6.32
N ALA A 315 -12.05 -13.44 -6.93
CA ALA A 315 -12.14 -12.09 -6.40
C ALA A 315 -13.59 -11.63 -6.18
N ALA A 316 -14.45 -11.86 -7.16
CA ALA A 316 -15.87 -11.51 -7.06
C ALA A 316 -16.58 -12.27 -5.93
N THR A 317 -16.34 -13.58 -5.80
CA THR A 317 -16.98 -14.39 -4.75
C THR A 317 -16.48 -14.03 -3.37
N GLN A 318 -15.16 -13.87 -3.18
CA GLN A 318 -14.57 -13.43 -1.92
C GLN A 318 -15.04 -12.02 -1.52
N GLY A 319 -15.16 -11.10 -2.48
CA GLY A 319 -15.70 -9.77 -2.23
C GLY A 319 -17.13 -9.81 -1.70
N LEU A 320 -17.98 -10.65 -2.30
CA LEU A 320 -19.35 -10.86 -1.83
C LEU A 320 -19.42 -11.53 -0.45
N GLU A 321 -18.51 -12.45 -0.14
CA GLU A 321 -18.39 -13.09 1.18
C GLU A 321 -17.97 -12.08 2.24
N ARG A 322 -16.95 -11.25 1.99
CA ARG A 322 -16.51 -10.17 2.89
C ARG A 322 -17.64 -9.15 3.11
N LEU A 323 -18.35 -8.77 2.05
CA LEU A 323 -19.48 -7.88 2.16
C LEU A 323 -20.63 -8.49 2.98
N ALA A 324 -20.83 -9.80 2.91
CA ALA A 324 -21.80 -10.50 3.75
C ALA A 324 -21.40 -10.48 5.23
N ALA A 325 -20.11 -10.70 5.55
CA ALA A 325 -19.58 -10.58 6.91
C ALA A 325 -19.71 -9.14 7.45
N PHE A 326 -19.36 -8.15 6.66
CA PHE A 326 -19.56 -6.73 6.98
C PHE A 326 -21.02 -6.41 7.27
N ASN A 327 -21.94 -6.91 6.47
CA ASN A 327 -23.37 -6.75 6.69
C ASN A 327 -23.89 -7.44 7.95
N GLN A 328 -23.27 -8.52 8.38
CA GLN A 328 -23.62 -9.15 9.65
C GLN A 328 -23.35 -8.21 10.83
N ALA A 329 -22.18 -7.60 10.90
CA ALA A 329 -21.84 -6.60 11.93
C ALA A 329 -22.78 -5.38 11.86
N ARG A 330 -23.20 -4.95 10.67
CA ARG A 330 -24.14 -3.84 10.49
C ARG A 330 -25.55 -4.19 11.00
N ARG A 331 -26.01 -5.43 10.81
CA ARG A 331 -27.31 -5.88 11.36
C ARG A 331 -27.32 -5.87 12.88
N GLU A 332 -26.22 -6.26 13.51
CA GLU A 332 -26.09 -6.26 14.99
C GLU A 332 -26.17 -4.84 15.57
N THR A 333 -25.83 -3.83 14.78
CA THR A 333 -25.89 -2.40 15.15
C THR A 333 -27.07 -1.65 14.52
N GLU A 334 -28.08 -2.37 13.97
CA GLU A 334 -29.28 -1.84 13.31
C GLU A 334 -28.97 -0.88 12.13
N ARG A 335 -27.78 -0.99 11.51
CA ARG A 335 -27.38 -0.20 10.34
C ARG A 335 -27.88 -0.86 9.05
N THR A 336 -28.12 -0.04 8.03
CA THR A 336 -28.58 -0.52 6.70
C THR A 336 -27.51 -1.41 6.05
N GLU A 337 -27.93 -2.56 5.51
CA GLU A 337 -27.07 -3.45 4.73
C GLU A 337 -26.61 -2.80 3.42
N VAL A 338 -25.36 -3.05 3.07
CA VAL A 338 -24.76 -2.66 1.78
C VAL A 338 -24.85 -3.81 0.80
N ARG A 339 -25.26 -3.56 -0.41
CA ARG A 339 -25.34 -4.56 -1.48
C ARG A 339 -24.58 -4.06 -2.69
N THR A 340 -24.04 -4.99 -3.48
CA THR A 340 -23.32 -4.68 -4.71
C THR A 340 -23.81 -5.51 -5.88
N GLY A 341 -23.57 -5.02 -7.08
CA GLY A 341 -23.63 -5.77 -8.32
C GLY A 341 -22.23 -5.94 -8.88
N ILE A 342 -21.93 -7.10 -9.45
CA ILE A 342 -20.66 -7.41 -10.10
C ILE A 342 -20.92 -7.95 -11.48
N GLY A 343 -20.31 -7.35 -12.50
CA GLY A 343 -20.32 -7.80 -13.89
C GLY A 343 -18.93 -8.26 -14.33
N LEU A 344 -18.82 -9.48 -14.87
CA LEU A 344 -17.58 -10.02 -15.44
C LEU A 344 -17.72 -10.24 -16.95
N HIS A 345 -16.75 -9.75 -17.71
CA HIS A 345 -16.71 -9.91 -19.15
C HIS A 345 -15.28 -10.13 -19.65
N LEU A 346 -15.08 -11.00 -20.64
CA LEU A 346 -13.83 -11.14 -21.39
C LEU A 346 -13.94 -10.38 -22.70
N GLY A 347 -13.02 -9.47 -22.97
CA GLY A 347 -13.02 -8.76 -24.24
C GLY A 347 -11.74 -7.95 -24.50
N ASP A 348 -11.69 -7.42 -25.73
CA ASP A 348 -10.56 -6.61 -26.20
C ASP A 348 -10.71 -5.18 -25.69
N VAL A 349 -9.62 -4.63 -25.17
CA VAL A 349 -9.51 -3.27 -24.64
C VAL A 349 -8.25 -2.58 -25.18
N ILE A 350 -8.24 -1.27 -25.12
CA ILE A 350 -7.03 -0.43 -25.27
C ILE A 350 -6.68 0.06 -23.89
N TYR A 351 -5.51 -0.32 -23.38
CA TYR A 351 -4.97 0.04 -22.07
C TYR A 351 -3.91 1.11 -22.22
N GLY A 352 -4.07 2.26 -21.58
CA GLY A 352 -3.10 3.36 -21.68
C GLY A 352 -3.63 4.71 -21.21
N ASN A 353 -2.90 5.76 -21.61
CA ASN A 353 -3.18 7.14 -21.22
C ASN A 353 -4.34 7.74 -22.02
N VAL A 354 -5.41 8.08 -21.34
CA VAL A 354 -6.62 8.70 -21.89
C VAL A 354 -6.90 10.01 -21.17
N GLY A 355 -7.17 11.08 -21.91
CA GLY A 355 -7.56 12.34 -21.28
C GLY A 355 -7.15 13.60 -22.06
N SER A 356 -7.05 14.70 -21.32
CA SER A 356 -6.66 16.02 -21.86
C SER A 356 -5.14 16.24 -21.79
N ALA A 357 -4.67 17.38 -22.31
CA ALA A 357 -3.27 17.77 -22.20
C ALA A 357 -2.81 18.00 -20.74
N HIS A 358 -3.73 18.29 -19.83
CA HIS A 358 -3.43 18.64 -18.44
C HIS A 358 -3.85 17.58 -17.42
N ARG A 359 -4.65 16.57 -17.85
CA ARG A 359 -5.10 15.49 -16.98
C ARG A 359 -5.28 14.21 -17.78
N LEU A 360 -4.53 13.19 -17.37
CA LEU A 360 -4.57 11.85 -17.94
C LEU A 360 -5.04 10.85 -16.88
N ASP A 361 -5.86 9.92 -17.32
CA ASP A 361 -6.18 8.71 -16.58
C ASP A 361 -5.49 7.53 -17.27
N PHE A 362 -4.80 6.70 -16.53
CA PHE A 362 -4.27 5.44 -17.02
C PHE A 362 -5.34 4.37 -16.83
N THR A 363 -5.99 3.93 -17.92
CA THR A 363 -7.19 3.11 -17.85
C THR A 363 -7.40 2.28 -19.10
N VAL A 364 -8.45 1.46 -19.11
CA VAL A 364 -8.90 0.71 -20.30
C VAL A 364 -10.10 1.39 -20.93
N ILE A 365 -10.11 1.39 -22.27
CA ILE A 365 -11.26 1.84 -23.08
C ILE A 365 -11.61 0.77 -24.10
N GLY A 366 -12.87 0.71 -24.48
CA GLY A 366 -13.35 -0.17 -25.55
C GLY A 366 -14.80 -0.62 -25.34
N PRO A 367 -15.39 -1.26 -26.37
CA PRO A 367 -16.74 -1.80 -26.27
C PRO A 367 -16.92 -2.83 -25.15
N ALA A 368 -15.85 -3.56 -24.83
CA ALA A 368 -15.83 -4.58 -23.78
C ALA A 368 -16.06 -3.98 -22.37
N VAL A 369 -15.50 -2.81 -22.08
CA VAL A 369 -15.73 -2.09 -20.81
C VAL A 369 -17.21 -1.71 -20.68
N ASN A 370 -17.79 -1.20 -21.77
CA ASN A 370 -19.20 -0.84 -21.80
C ASN A 370 -20.12 -2.07 -21.60
N LEU A 371 -19.73 -3.22 -22.15
CA LEU A 371 -20.50 -4.44 -21.98
C LEU A 371 -20.42 -4.97 -20.54
N ALA A 372 -19.23 -4.94 -19.91
CA ALA A 372 -19.06 -5.30 -18.50
C ALA A 372 -19.96 -4.45 -17.59
N SER A 373 -19.98 -3.12 -17.81
CA SER A 373 -20.86 -2.20 -17.06
C SER A 373 -22.35 -2.51 -17.25
N ARG A 374 -22.75 -2.87 -18.45
CA ARG A 374 -24.16 -3.21 -18.74
C ARG A 374 -24.57 -4.54 -18.12
N ILE A 375 -23.66 -5.52 -18.09
CA ILE A 375 -23.87 -6.80 -17.41
C ILE A 375 -24.00 -6.57 -15.90
N GLU A 376 -23.14 -5.70 -15.33
CA GLU A 376 -23.27 -5.28 -13.94
C GLU A 376 -24.69 -4.71 -13.70
N GLY A 377 -25.16 -3.77 -14.53
CA GLY A 377 -26.50 -3.18 -14.41
C GLY A 377 -27.65 -4.21 -14.47
N LEU A 378 -27.50 -5.34 -15.16
CA LEU A 378 -28.49 -6.42 -15.17
C LEU A 378 -28.61 -7.15 -13.82
N THR A 379 -27.61 -7.10 -12.97
CA THR A 379 -27.61 -7.73 -11.64
C THR A 379 -28.77 -7.23 -10.77
N LYS A 380 -29.14 -5.96 -10.90
CA LYS A 380 -30.31 -5.36 -10.21
C LYS A 380 -31.62 -5.96 -10.70
N ARG A 381 -31.74 -6.14 -12.00
CA ARG A 381 -32.97 -6.63 -12.62
C ARG A 381 -33.18 -8.12 -12.39
N LEU A 382 -32.08 -8.91 -12.45
CA LEU A 382 -32.10 -10.36 -12.27
C LEU A 382 -31.99 -10.79 -10.80
N LEU A 383 -31.85 -9.83 -9.86
CA LEU A 383 -31.70 -10.09 -8.43
C LEU A 383 -30.53 -11.03 -8.12
N ARG A 384 -29.46 -10.94 -8.92
CA ARG A 384 -28.21 -11.68 -8.75
C ARG A 384 -27.06 -10.69 -8.49
N PRO A 385 -26.22 -10.90 -7.48
CA PRO A 385 -25.11 -9.98 -7.20
C PRO A 385 -23.95 -10.14 -8.18
N LEU A 386 -23.86 -11.27 -8.87
CA LEU A 386 -22.79 -11.55 -9.82
C LEU A 386 -23.39 -12.10 -11.12
N LEU A 387 -23.02 -11.46 -12.23
CA LEU A 387 -23.34 -11.91 -13.58
C LEU A 387 -22.10 -11.90 -14.46
N THR A 388 -22.06 -12.81 -15.41
CA THR A 388 -21.00 -12.91 -16.40
C THR A 388 -21.56 -12.94 -17.83
N SER A 389 -20.76 -12.51 -18.80
CA SER A 389 -21.10 -12.65 -20.22
C SER A 389 -20.90 -14.07 -20.73
N ALA A 390 -21.47 -14.39 -21.89
CA ALA A 390 -21.20 -15.63 -22.61
C ALA A 390 -19.70 -15.80 -22.96
N ALA A 391 -19.00 -14.70 -23.32
CA ALA A 391 -17.58 -14.72 -23.62
C ALA A 391 -16.74 -15.13 -22.37
N PHE A 392 -17.13 -14.67 -21.20
CA PHE A 392 -16.50 -15.09 -19.93
C PHE A 392 -16.84 -16.55 -19.59
N ALA A 393 -18.13 -16.92 -19.68
CA ALA A 393 -18.59 -18.26 -19.33
C ALA A 393 -17.92 -19.35 -20.18
N LYS A 394 -17.62 -19.03 -21.45
CA LYS A 394 -16.96 -19.97 -22.39
C LYS A 394 -15.55 -20.34 -21.98
N ILE A 395 -14.81 -19.41 -21.32
CA ILE A 395 -13.40 -19.61 -20.92
C ILE A 395 -13.25 -20.04 -19.47
N CYS A 396 -14.28 -19.81 -18.65
CA CYS A 396 -14.22 -20.09 -17.22
C CYS A 396 -14.38 -21.60 -16.95
N PRO A 397 -13.40 -22.27 -16.32
CA PRO A 397 -13.48 -23.69 -16.01
C PRO A 397 -14.55 -24.03 -14.95
N ARG A 398 -14.99 -23.06 -14.15
CA ARG A 398 -16.02 -23.27 -13.15
C ARG A 398 -17.42 -23.29 -13.79
N PRO A 399 -18.30 -24.22 -13.37
CA PRO A 399 -19.64 -24.25 -13.88
C PRO A 399 -20.42 -22.96 -13.64
N LEU A 400 -21.01 -22.41 -14.68
CA LEU A 400 -21.91 -21.27 -14.65
C LEU A 400 -23.25 -21.67 -15.29
N VAL A 401 -24.34 -21.10 -14.78
CA VAL A 401 -25.69 -21.42 -15.26
C VAL A 401 -26.19 -20.27 -16.12
N SER A 402 -26.69 -20.61 -17.34
CA SER A 402 -27.35 -19.62 -18.20
C SER A 402 -28.62 -19.09 -17.52
N LEU A 403 -28.73 -17.78 -17.50
CA LEU A 403 -29.93 -17.07 -17.04
C LEU A 403 -30.75 -16.53 -18.21
N GLY A 404 -30.39 -16.94 -19.43
CA GLY A 404 -31.07 -16.57 -20.67
C GLY A 404 -30.54 -15.33 -21.33
N PHE A 405 -31.22 -14.93 -22.40
CA PHE A 405 -30.88 -13.80 -23.25
C PHE A 405 -31.57 -12.52 -22.74
N HIS A 406 -30.79 -11.47 -22.55
CA HIS A 406 -31.31 -10.21 -22.06
C HIS A 406 -30.95 -9.05 -23.00
N PRO A 407 -31.91 -8.15 -23.29
CA PRO A 407 -31.61 -6.95 -24.05
C PRO A 407 -30.64 -6.05 -23.28
N VAL A 408 -29.55 -5.67 -23.95
CA VAL A 408 -28.50 -4.81 -23.44
C VAL A 408 -28.48 -3.53 -24.28
N ARG A 409 -28.55 -2.36 -23.64
CA ARG A 409 -28.62 -1.06 -24.33
C ARG A 409 -27.45 -0.91 -25.32
N GLY A 410 -27.74 -0.65 -26.59
CA GLY A 410 -26.74 -0.42 -27.65
C GLY A 410 -26.10 -1.68 -28.22
N LEU A 411 -26.62 -2.86 -27.93
CA LEU A 411 -26.41 -4.08 -28.73
C LEU A 411 -27.62 -4.34 -29.58
N PHE A 412 -27.40 -4.81 -30.81
CA PHE A 412 -28.48 -5.21 -31.72
C PHE A 412 -29.11 -6.54 -31.32
N GLN A 413 -28.31 -7.42 -30.72
CA GLN A 413 -28.75 -8.72 -30.26
C GLN A 413 -28.74 -8.80 -28.75
N PRO A 414 -29.67 -9.51 -28.11
CA PRO A 414 -29.65 -9.79 -26.70
C PRO A 414 -28.38 -10.56 -26.32
N GLU A 415 -27.80 -10.23 -25.19
CA GLU A 415 -26.64 -10.92 -24.62
C GLU A 415 -27.10 -12.05 -23.71
N GLU A 416 -26.50 -13.23 -23.87
CA GLU A 416 -26.69 -14.33 -22.92
C GLU A 416 -25.84 -14.10 -21.69
N VAL A 417 -26.46 -14.11 -20.51
CA VAL A 417 -25.77 -13.90 -19.25
C VAL A 417 -25.82 -15.14 -18.37
N PHE A 418 -24.77 -15.29 -17.56
CA PHE A 418 -24.58 -16.44 -16.71
C PHE A 418 -24.39 -16.01 -15.26
N GLY A 419 -24.67 -16.92 -14.32
CA GLY A 419 -24.45 -16.72 -12.89
C GLY A 419 -23.96 -17.99 -12.21
N LEU A 420 -23.62 -17.89 -10.92
CA LEU A 420 -23.25 -19.05 -10.11
C LEU A 420 -24.47 -19.93 -9.85
N PRO A 421 -24.34 -21.29 -9.95
CA PRO A 421 -25.46 -22.22 -9.78
C PRO A 421 -26.04 -22.15 -8.36
N ASP A 422 -25.24 -22.06 -7.34
CA ASP A 422 -25.65 -22.21 -5.93
C ASP A 422 -25.98 -20.88 -5.24
N TRP A 423 -26.11 -19.77 -5.97
CA TRP A 423 -26.45 -18.50 -5.36
C TRP A 423 -27.93 -18.46 -4.96
N PRO A 424 -28.28 -18.29 -3.66
CA PRO A 424 -29.67 -18.35 -3.19
C PRO A 424 -30.53 -17.28 -3.88
N HIS A 425 -31.65 -17.73 -4.46
CA HIS A 425 -32.68 -16.84 -5.00
C HIS A 425 -33.31 -16.04 -3.85
N ARG A 426 -32.99 -14.73 -3.74
CA ARG A 426 -33.82 -13.84 -2.94
C ARG A 426 -35.08 -13.51 -3.71
N THR A 427 -36.19 -14.18 -3.39
CA THR A 427 -37.51 -13.74 -3.81
C THR A 427 -37.82 -12.35 -3.26
N ARG A 428 -38.36 -11.46 -4.09
CA ARG A 428 -38.95 -10.19 -3.62
C ARG A 428 -39.96 -10.51 -2.52
N LYS A 429 -39.69 -10.13 -1.29
CA LYS A 429 -40.73 -10.06 -0.25
C LYS A 429 -41.69 -8.94 -0.63
N GLY A 430 -42.88 -9.31 -1.07
CA GLY A 430 -44.01 -8.41 -1.23
C GLY A 430 -44.60 -8.32 -2.62
N GLU A 431 -45.03 -9.44 -3.23
CA GLU A 431 -46.13 -9.45 -4.20
C GLU A 431 -47.03 -10.66 -3.90
N ASN A 432 -47.73 -10.60 -2.76
CA ASN A 432 -49.00 -11.30 -2.64
C ASN A 432 -50.06 -10.37 -3.28
N HIS A 433 -50.23 -10.49 -4.57
CA HIS A 433 -51.51 -10.15 -5.15
C HIS A 433 -52.38 -11.43 -5.12
N ALA A 434 -53.36 -11.38 -4.23
CA ALA A 434 -54.46 -12.30 -4.21
C ALA A 434 -55.08 -12.38 -5.62
N ALA A 435 -55.05 -13.58 -6.18
CA ALA A 435 -55.95 -13.93 -7.22
C ALA A 435 -57.36 -14.11 -6.60
N ASN A 436 -58.30 -13.31 -7.02
CA ASN A 436 -59.70 -13.62 -7.10
C ASN A 436 -60.21 -13.18 -8.46
#